data_d5add8daba5c5d6df3696f65d95a95b1
#
_entry.id   d5add8daba5c5d6df3696f65d95a95b1
#
_cell.length_a   1.000
_cell.length_b   1.000
_cell.length_c   1.000
_cell.angle_alpha   90.00
_cell.angle_beta   90.00
_cell.angle_gamma   90.00
#
_symmetry.space_group_name_H-M   'P 1'
#
loop_
_entity.id
_entity.type
_entity.pdbx_description
1 polymer ?
#
loop_
_entity_poly.entity_id
_entity_poly.type
_entity_poly.pdbx_seq_one_letter_code
_entity_poly.pdbx_strand_id
1 'polypeptide(L)'
;MIKKMLTKALGKLLVLKVVAIFLLTLSAVHTRAYQQIVINEYGPPNVMQLVEQAILPEPGAGEVRIKVLAAGVSFTDTMVRKGVYVGVNVEFPFSPGYDLVGVVDKLGPGVEGFAIGQKVADLTVYGAYTQYTVRPIESLVPVPNNLDAVEAVSLVLSYTTAYQMLHRVADLKAGQSVLIHGASGAVGTALAQIGKAAGLTMFGTASTAKQDFVADLGVTPIDYKTEDFVEKVMAATENKGVDVVFDAVSIDNFKRSYSTLKPGGRLITYGFYSKSLSSQAGDSFQIIKEFLKWKWLQLRWSWFPTQGRSAEFYSITDLRAGQPTWFKEDLAALFELLANGEIAPKIWKTFPLSEASQAHQLLEQGKVRGKIVLKIAE
;
A
#
# COMPACT_ATOMS: atom_id res chain seq x y z
N MET A 1 -23.18 20.48 74.35
CA MET A 1 -23.65 20.98 73.04
C MET A 1 -22.51 21.23 72.05
N ILE A 2 -21.42 21.84 72.46
CA ILE A 2 -20.26 22.24 71.62
C ILE A 2 -19.53 21.00 71.00
N LYS A 3 -19.33 19.91 71.75
CA LYS A 3 -18.63 18.69 71.27
C LYS A 3 -19.39 17.99 70.13
N LYS A 4 -20.70 18.02 70.10
CA LYS A 4 -21.55 17.44 69.02
C LYS A 4 -21.55 18.31 67.72
N MET A 5 -21.34 19.61 67.87
CA MET A 5 -21.21 20.52 66.72
C MET A 5 -19.85 20.40 66.03
N LEU A 6 -18.77 20.23 66.84
CA LEU A 6 -17.44 20.02 66.32
C LEU A 6 -17.29 18.71 65.53
N THR A 7 -17.85 17.58 65.99
CA THR A 7 -17.85 16.30 65.30
C THR A 7 -18.64 16.33 64.00
N LYS A 8 -19.74 17.08 63.95
CA LYS A 8 -20.53 17.27 62.72
C LYS A 8 -19.82 18.15 61.69
N ALA A 9 -19.08 19.17 62.17
CA ALA A 9 -18.27 20.04 61.29
C ALA A 9 -17.05 19.31 60.73
N LEU A 10 -16.33 18.51 61.54
CA LEU A 10 -15.22 17.69 61.04
C LEU A 10 -15.67 16.62 60.03
N GLY A 11 -16.83 15.94 60.28
CA GLY A 11 -17.37 14.99 59.32
C GLY A 11 -17.72 15.61 57.98
N LYS A 12 -18.32 16.82 57.97
CA LYS A 12 -18.61 17.54 56.71
C LYS A 12 -17.32 17.98 55.99
N LEU A 13 -16.31 18.38 56.73
CA LEU A 13 -14.99 18.79 56.12
C LEU A 13 -14.26 17.58 55.52
N LEU A 14 -14.35 16.40 56.14
CA LEU A 14 -13.75 15.17 55.66
C LEU A 14 -14.48 14.68 54.42
N VAL A 15 -15.82 14.72 54.37
CA VAL A 15 -16.60 14.36 53.16
C VAL A 15 -16.34 15.34 52.04
N LEU A 16 -16.23 16.64 52.28
CA LEU A 16 -15.84 17.61 51.24
C LEU A 16 -14.43 17.38 50.70
N LYS A 17 -13.46 17.02 51.55
CA LYS A 17 -12.11 16.67 51.10
C LYS A 17 -12.06 15.40 50.29
N VAL A 18 -12.81 14.36 50.65
CA VAL A 18 -12.90 13.11 49.91
C VAL A 18 -13.60 13.34 48.58
N VAL A 19 -14.66 14.12 48.52
CA VAL A 19 -15.36 14.49 47.27
C VAL A 19 -14.45 15.37 46.41
N ALA A 20 -13.71 16.32 46.96
CA ALA A 20 -12.75 17.13 46.22
C ALA A 20 -11.56 16.31 45.69
N ILE A 21 -11.08 15.33 46.45
CA ILE A 21 -10.04 14.38 45.99
C ILE A 21 -10.61 13.47 44.90
N PHE A 22 -11.86 12.99 45.01
CA PHE A 22 -12.53 12.20 43.99
C PHE A 22 -12.80 13.03 42.71
N LEU A 23 -13.15 14.31 42.84
CA LEU A 23 -13.33 15.24 41.71
C LEU A 23 -11.97 15.67 41.11
N LEU A 24 -10.88 15.70 41.88
CA LEU A 24 -9.51 15.95 41.41
C LEU A 24 -8.88 14.68 40.76
N THR A 25 -9.29 13.47 41.13
CA THR A 25 -8.89 12.23 40.48
C THR A 25 -9.73 11.93 39.23
N LEU A 26 -10.91 12.56 39.05
CA LEU A 26 -11.57 12.72 37.74
C LEU A 26 -10.88 13.78 36.89
N SER A 27 -9.70 14.28 37.31
CA SER A 27 -8.92 15.22 36.57
C SER A 27 -8.50 14.60 35.25
N ALA A 28 -9.12 15.10 34.20
CA ALA A 28 -8.56 15.18 32.86
C ALA A 28 -7.92 13.85 32.42
N VAL A 29 -8.71 12.84 32.14
CA VAL A 29 -8.43 12.09 30.94
C VAL A 29 -8.35 13.18 29.86
N HIS A 30 -7.14 13.66 29.57
CA HIS A 30 -6.89 14.49 28.42
C HIS A 30 -7.24 13.61 27.23
N THR A 31 -8.52 13.63 26.83
CA THR A 31 -8.97 12.98 25.62
C THR A 31 -8.30 13.71 24.47
N ARG A 32 -7.14 13.19 24.09
CA ARG A 32 -6.42 13.74 22.94
C ARG A 32 -7.22 13.36 21.72
N ALA A 33 -7.99 14.32 21.21
CA ALA A 33 -8.73 14.16 19.95
C ALA A 33 -7.75 13.93 18.81
N TYR A 34 -8.14 13.13 17.82
CA TYR A 34 -7.33 12.86 16.64
C TYR A 34 -8.19 12.82 15.38
N GLN A 35 -7.59 13.04 14.24
CA GLN A 35 -8.26 13.07 12.95
C GLN A 35 -8.13 11.73 12.22
N GLN A 36 -9.22 11.36 11.54
CA GLN A 36 -9.31 10.15 10.75
C GLN A 36 -10.18 10.41 9.52
N ILE A 37 -9.82 9.83 8.37
CA ILE A 37 -10.73 9.72 7.23
C ILE A 37 -11.69 8.58 7.48
N VAL A 38 -12.99 8.85 7.32
CA VAL A 38 -14.07 7.86 7.49
C VAL A 38 -14.91 7.77 6.22
N ILE A 39 -15.30 6.56 5.87
CA ILE A 39 -16.20 6.23 4.75
C ILE A 39 -17.41 5.51 5.32
N ASN A 40 -18.62 6.00 5.02
CA ASN A 40 -19.89 5.44 5.46
C ASN A 40 -20.60 4.63 4.35
N GLU A 41 -20.17 4.79 3.10
CA GLU A 41 -20.72 4.10 1.93
C GLU A 41 -19.66 4.01 0.83
N TYR A 42 -19.75 3.01 -0.05
CA TYR A 42 -18.89 2.95 -1.22
C TYR A 42 -19.20 4.07 -2.20
N GLY A 43 -18.17 4.67 -2.81
CA GLY A 43 -18.43 5.77 -3.74
C GLY A 43 -17.21 6.43 -4.35
N PRO A 44 -17.43 7.60 -4.99
CA PRO A 44 -16.39 8.47 -5.52
C PRO A 44 -15.54 9.10 -4.40
N PRO A 45 -14.44 9.82 -4.72
CA PRO A 45 -13.52 10.36 -3.71
C PRO A 45 -14.16 11.22 -2.60
N ASN A 46 -15.28 11.90 -2.89
CA ASN A 46 -15.98 12.77 -1.93
C ASN A 46 -16.73 12.02 -0.80
N VAL A 47 -16.84 10.67 -0.84
CA VAL A 47 -17.37 9.89 0.30
C VAL A 47 -16.41 9.85 1.48
N MET A 48 -15.14 10.21 1.27
CA MET A 48 -14.12 10.29 2.31
C MET A 48 -14.31 11.58 3.13
N GLN A 49 -14.65 11.42 4.40
CA GLN A 49 -14.90 12.51 5.34
C GLN A 49 -13.81 12.56 6.39
N LEU A 50 -13.25 13.74 6.64
CA LEU A 50 -12.35 13.97 7.77
C LEU A 50 -13.18 14.11 9.04
N VAL A 51 -12.97 13.21 10.00
CA VAL A 51 -13.72 13.18 11.26
C VAL A 51 -12.75 13.33 12.43
N GLU A 52 -13.14 14.07 13.45
CA GLU A 52 -12.44 14.15 14.72
C GLU A 52 -12.95 13.05 15.67
N GLN A 53 -12.04 12.21 16.14
CA GLN A 53 -12.30 11.18 17.13
C GLN A 53 -11.92 11.71 18.51
N ALA A 54 -12.85 11.67 19.46
CA ALA A 54 -12.65 12.26 20.79
C ALA A 54 -11.68 11.45 21.68
N ILE A 55 -11.51 10.16 21.41
CA ILE A 55 -10.77 9.23 22.28
C ILE A 55 -9.77 8.44 21.44
N LEU A 56 -8.50 8.45 21.88
CA LEU A 56 -7.47 7.62 21.25
C LEU A 56 -7.80 6.12 21.40
N PRO A 57 -7.58 5.31 20.35
CA PRO A 57 -7.80 3.87 20.45
C PRO A 57 -6.82 3.25 21.45
N GLU A 58 -7.29 2.29 22.26
CA GLU A 58 -6.47 1.63 23.27
C GLU A 58 -6.01 0.26 22.77
N PRO A 59 -4.69 -0.05 22.83
CA PRO A 59 -4.17 -1.33 22.40
C PRO A 59 -4.51 -2.45 23.40
N GLY A 60 -4.99 -3.56 22.88
CA GLY A 60 -5.19 -4.81 23.61
C GLY A 60 -3.90 -5.60 23.82
N ALA A 61 -4.03 -6.83 24.34
CA ALA A 61 -2.89 -7.72 24.51
C ALA A 61 -2.27 -8.09 23.15
N GLY A 62 -0.95 -7.98 23.02
CA GLY A 62 -0.23 -8.24 21.78
C GLY A 62 -0.38 -7.15 20.70
N GLU A 63 -0.95 -5.99 21.05
CA GLU A 63 -1.14 -4.87 20.13
C GLU A 63 -0.36 -3.63 20.59
N VAL A 64 -0.10 -2.75 19.65
CA VAL A 64 0.46 -1.42 19.93
C VAL A 64 -0.39 -0.34 19.28
N ARG A 65 -0.48 0.82 19.94
CA ARG A 65 -0.97 2.04 19.31
C ARG A 65 0.16 2.71 18.55
N ILE A 66 -0.13 3.09 17.31
CA ILE A 66 0.82 3.77 16.42
C ILE A 66 0.31 5.19 16.16
N LYS A 67 1.18 6.20 16.37
CA LYS A 67 1.03 7.54 15.80
C LYS A 67 1.50 7.46 14.37
N VAL A 68 0.59 7.60 13.40
CA VAL A 68 0.89 7.49 11.98
C VAL A 68 1.58 8.77 11.51
N LEU A 69 2.73 8.61 10.86
CA LEU A 69 3.50 9.72 10.26
C LEU A 69 3.16 9.89 8.78
N ALA A 70 3.06 8.78 8.06
CA ALA A 70 2.76 8.77 6.63
C ALA A 70 1.91 7.55 6.24
N ALA A 71 1.01 7.74 5.28
CA ALA A 71 0.26 6.67 4.62
C ALA A 71 0.39 6.79 3.10
N GLY A 72 0.57 5.68 2.42
CA GLY A 72 0.63 5.67 0.97
C GLY A 72 -0.76 5.83 0.35
N VAL A 73 -0.83 6.47 -0.81
CA VAL A 73 -2.04 6.48 -1.64
C VAL A 73 -1.80 5.58 -2.84
N SER A 74 -2.60 4.52 -2.95
CA SER A 74 -2.45 3.49 -3.96
C SER A 74 -3.75 3.28 -4.75
N PHE A 75 -3.64 2.61 -5.89
CA PHE A 75 -4.83 2.27 -6.66
C PHE A 75 -5.74 1.28 -5.92
N THR A 76 -5.16 0.41 -5.08
CA THR A 76 -5.91 -0.51 -4.21
C THR A 76 -6.81 0.23 -3.22
N ASP A 77 -6.37 1.39 -2.67
CA ASP A 77 -7.20 2.22 -1.81
C ASP A 77 -8.46 2.72 -2.54
N THR A 78 -8.32 3.09 -3.81
CA THR A 78 -9.48 3.50 -4.62
C THR A 78 -10.44 2.35 -4.86
N MET A 79 -9.93 1.12 -4.99
CA MET A 79 -10.75 -0.09 -5.17
C MET A 79 -11.48 -0.45 -3.88
N VAL A 80 -10.82 -0.39 -2.71
CA VAL A 80 -11.44 -0.62 -1.39
C VAL A 80 -12.52 0.43 -1.14
N ARG A 81 -12.23 1.73 -1.37
CA ARG A 81 -13.21 2.80 -1.26
C ARG A 81 -14.44 2.59 -2.15
N LYS A 82 -14.24 2.06 -3.36
CA LYS A 82 -15.33 1.75 -4.30
C LYS A 82 -16.06 0.43 -3.98
N GLY A 83 -15.54 -0.42 -3.08
CA GLY A 83 -16.08 -1.74 -2.82
C GLY A 83 -15.92 -2.73 -3.98
N VAL A 84 -14.86 -2.55 -4.79
CA VAL A 84 -14.57 -3.41 -5.95
C VAL A 84 -13.28 -4.21 -5.78
N TYR A 85 -12.64 -4.14 -4.62
CA TYR A 85 -11.44 -4.93 -4.31
C TYR A 85 -11.84 -6.32 -3.83
N VAL A 86 -11.69 -7.32 -4.68
CA VAL A 86 -12.10 -8.71 -4.41
C VAL A 86 -11.29 -9.27 -3.24
N GLY A 87 -11.98 -9.92 -2.31
CA GLY A 87 -11.37 -10.52 -1.11
C GLY A 87 -11.26 -9.58 0.09
N VAL A 88 -11.63 -8.31 -0.05
CA VAL A 88 -11.70 -7.36 1.05
C VAL A 88 -13.15 -6.97 1.32
N ASN A 89 -13.66 -7.38 2.46
CA ASN A 89 -14.97 -6.97 2.98
C ASN A 89 -14.74 -6.00 4.13
N VAL A 90 -15.32 -4.81 4.04
CA VAL A 90 -15.26 -3.80 5.08
C VAL A 90 -16.64 -3.60 5.70
N GLU A 91 -16.67 -3.37 7.00
CA GLU A 91 -17.87 -2.93 7.71
C GLU A 91 -17.86 -1.41 7.82
N PHE A 92 -19.00 -0.78 7.57
CA PHE A 92 -19.13 0.67 7.71
C PHE A 92 -19.42 1.08 9.15
N PRO A 93 -18.86 2.18 9.64
CA PRO A 93 -17.88 3.06 8.97
C PRO A 93 -16.46 2.46 8.99
N PHE A 94 -15.65 2.72 7.97
CA PHE A 94 -14.25 2.32 7.96
C PHE A 94 -13.33 3.46 7.50
N SER A 95 -12.03 3.33 7.81
CA SER A 95 -10.97 4.21 7.31
C SER A 95 -10.21 3.52 6.18
N PRO A 96 -9.96 4.17 5.03
CA PRO A 96 -9.10 3.62 3.99
C PRO A 96 -7.61 3.68 4.37
N GLY A 97 -6.74 3.30 3.44
CA GLY A 97 -5.28 3.36 3.57
C GLY A 97 -4.67 1.96 3.70
N TYR A 98 -3.90 1.58 2.69
CA TYR A 98 -3.38 0.21 2.51
C TYR A 98 -2.04 -0.02 3.20
N ASP A 99 -1.28 1.05 3.43
CA ASP A 99 0.06 1.01 4.03
C ASP A 99 0.32 2.24 4.90
N LEU A 100 1.12 2.06 5.95
CA LEU A 100 1.53 3.13 6.85
C LEU A 100 3.00 2.98 7.31
N VAL A 101 3.55 4.12 7.70
CA VAL A 101 4.71 4.23 8.57
C VAL A 101 4.35 5.16 9.72
N GLY A 102 4.68 4.77 10.94
CA GLY A 102 4.41 5.54 12.15
C GLY A 102 5.38 5.22 13.26
N VAL A 103 5.12 5.75 14.44
CA VAL A 103 5.89 5.46 15.66
C VAL A 103 5.00 4.81 16.71
N VAL A 104 5.53 3.85 17.44
CA VAL A 104 4.84 3.23 18.57
C VAL A 104 4.58 4.29 19.62
N ASP A 105 3.32 4.59 19.91
CA ASP A 105 2.86 5.59 20.87
C ASP A 105 2.50 4.96 22.22
N LYS A 106 1.94 3.73 22.19
CA LYS A 106 1.57 2.99 23.40
C LYS A 106 1.71 1.48 23.17
N LEU A 107 2.19 0.77 24.17
CA LEU A 107 2.23 -0.69 24.20
C LEU A 107 1.00 -1.23 24.92
N GLY A 108 0.38 -2.25 24.36
CA GLY A 108 -0.64 -3.05 25.03
C GLY A 108 -0.04 -4.03 26.05
N PRO A 109 -0.88 -4.68 26.85
CA PRO A 109 -0.43 -5.67 27.82
C PRO A 109 0.38 -6.81 27.18
N GLY A 110 1.51 -7.16 27.79
CA GLY A 110 2.32 -8.31 27.37
C GLY A 110 3.10 -8.11 26.05
N VAL A 111 3.17 -6.90 25.52
CA VAL A 111 3.95 -6.60 24.33
C VAL A 111 5.45 -6.58 24.68
N GLU A 112 6.20 -7.42 23.98
CA GLU A 112 7.67 -7.48 24.04
C GLU A 112 8.28 -7.24 22.66
N GLY A 113 9.56 -6.84 22.60
CA GLY A 113 10.28 -6.63 21.34
C GLY A 113 10.02 -5.30 20.63
N PHE A 114 9.14 -4.45 21.15
CA PHE A 114 8.88 -3.09 20.67
C PHE A 114 9.05 -2.06 21.77
N ALA A 115 9.42 -0.84 21.40
CA ALA A 115 9.60 0.29 22.33
C ALA A 115 8.77 1.50 21.88
N ILE A 116 8.31 2.30 22.86
CA ILE A 116 7.68 3.59 22.57
C ILE A 116 8.68 4.49 21.82
N GLY A 117 8.21 5.15 20.76
CA GLY A 117 9.04 5.94 19.87
C GLY A 117 9.70 5.15 18.74
N GLN A 118 9.65 3.83 18.75
CA GLN A 118 10.19 3.00 17.67
C GLN A 118 9.39 3.21 16.38
N LYS A 119 10.09 3.46 15.27
CA LYS A 119 9.47 3.60 13.95
C LYS A 119 9.11 2.22 13.39
N VAL A 120 7.89 2.09 12.88
CA VAL A 120 7.32 0.84 12.36
C VAL A 120 6.54 1.07 11.08
N ALA A 121 6.46 0.05 10.24
CA ALA A 121 5.65 -0.01 9.04
C ALA A 121 4.64 -1.15 9.12
N ASP A 122 3.48 -1.01 8.47
CA ASP A 122 2.49 -2.07 8.30
C ASP A 122 1.78 -1.99 6.95
N LEU A 123 1.47 -3.15 6.40
CA LEU A 123 0.58 -3.34 5.25
C LEU A 123 -0.83 -3.62 5.79
N THR A 124 -1.59 -2.57 6.00
CA THR A 124 -2.86 -2.59 6.74
C THR A 124 -4.05 -3.11 5.93
N VAL A 125 -3.98 -3.04 4.59
CA VAL A 125 -5.07 -3.25 3.62
C VAL A 125 -6.14 -2.14 3.68
N TYR A 126 -6.53 -1.70 4.87
CA TYR A 126 -7.30 -0.49 5.16
C TYR A 126 -7.02 -0.05 6.61
N GLY A 127 -7.35 1.19 6.95
CA GLY A 127 -7.19 1.74 8.30
C GLY A 127 -5.97 2.62 8.52
N ALA A 128 -5.20 2.98 7.45
CA ALA A 128 -4.01 3.82 7.60
C ALA A 128 -4.28 5.33 7.48
N TYR A 129 -5.45 5.78 7.00
CA TYR A 129 -5.74 7.21 6.86
C TYR A 129 -6.27 7.81 8.18
N THR A 130 -5.41 7.81 9.15
CA THR A 130 -5.72 8.23 10.53
C THR A 130 -4.45 8.70 11.23
N GLN A 131 -4.59 9.60 12.22
CA GLN A 131 -3.45 10.01 13.04
C GLN A 131 -3.01 8.92 14.03
N TYR A 132 -3.95 8.07 14.49
CA TYR A 132 -3.65 6.98 15.41
C TYR A 132 -4.42 5.72 15.02
N THR A 133 -3.75 4.58 15.12
CA THR A 133 -4.33 3.26 14.89
C THR A 133 -3.76 2.24 15.87
N VAL A 134 -4.47 1.14 16.09
CA VAL A 134 -3.98 0.00 16.87
C VAL A 134 -3.68 -1.14 15.90
N ARG A 135 -2.50 -1.76 16.07
CA ARG A 135 -2.04 -2.86 15.20
C ARG A 135 -1.44 -3.99 16.03
N PRO A 136 -1.66 -5.24 15.61
CA PRO A 136 -1.01 -6.38 16.21
C PRO A 136 0.50 -6.37 15.89
N ILE A 137 1.34 -6.73 16.87
CA ILE A 137 2.81 -6.68 16.73
C ILE A 137 3.34 -7.61 15.64
N GLU A 138 2.66 -8.71 15.39
CA GLU A 138 3.05 -9.67 14.34
C GLU A 138 2.95 -9.09 12.92
N SER A 139 2.13 -8.04 12.71
CA SER A 139 1.99 -7.37 11.42
C SER A 139 3.11 -6.36 11.14
N LEU A 140 3.81 -5.92 12.18
CA LEU A 140 4.73 -4.79 12.11
C LEU A 140 6.12 -5.18 11.64
N VAL A 141 6.74 -4.26 10.91
CA VAL A 141 8.14 -4.33 10.49
C VAL A 141 8.86 -3.08 11.03
N PRO A 142 9.94 -3.23 11.79
CA PRO A 142 10.75 -2.10 12.23
C PRO A 142 11.31 -1.31 11.06
N VAL A 143 11.24 0.03 11.16
CA VAL A 143 11.82 0.95 10.18
C VAL A 143 13.07 1.61 10.79
N PRO A 144 14.21 1.62 10.10
CA PRO A 144 15.40 2.34 10.54
C PRO A 144 15.11 3.81 10.85
N ASN A 145 15.61 4.30 11.99
CA ASN A 145 15.27 5.65 12.47
C ASN A 145 15.73 6.78 11.54
N ASN A 146 16.79 6.56 10.78
CA ASN A 146 17.36 7.52 9.83
C ASN A 146 16.56 7.66 8.53
N LEU A 147 15.58 6.77 8.26
CA LEU A 147 14.76 6.86 7.07
C LEU A 147 13.62 7.87 7.23
N ASP A 148 13.37 8.65 6.20
CA ASP A 148 12.19 9.51 6.10
C ASP A 148 10.91 8.66 6.00
N ALA A 149 9.84 9.06 6.71
CA ALA A 149 8.61 8.29 6.76
C ALA A 149 7.85 8.28 5.42
N VAL A 150 7.95 9.37 4.63
CA VAL A 150 7.31 9.50 3.30
C VAL A 150 7.98 8.59 2.28
N GLU A 151 9.31 8.49 2.33
CA GLU A 151 10.05 7.55 1.49
C GLU A 151 9.80 6.11 1.93
N ALA A 152 9.91 5.83 3.23
CA ALA A 152 9.75 4.51 3.80
C ALA A 152 8.36 3.90 3.55
N VAL A 153 7.27 4.69 3.65
CA VAL A 153 5.91 4.18 3.38
C VAL A 153 5.72 3.77 1.92
N SER A 154 6.47 4.38 1.00
CA SER A 154 6.43 4.00 -0.42
C SER A 154 6.93 2.57 -0.66
N LEU A 155 7.78 2.06 0.24
CA LEU A 155 8.33 0.70 0.14
C LEU A 155 7.30 -0.37 0.56
N VAL A 156 6.41 -0.05 1.50
CA VAL A 156 5.54 -1.03 2.17
C VAL A 156 4.66 -1.82 1.18
N LEU A 157 3.94 -1.12 0.29
CA LEU A 157 3.12 -1.77 -0.72
C LEU A 157 3.84 -1.86 -2.07
N SER A 158 4.26 -0.72 -2.62
CA SER A 158 4.64 -0.65 -4.04
C SER A 158 5.99 -1.32 -4.32
N TYR A 159 7.00 -1.06 -3.49
CA TYR A 159 8.32 -1.66 -3.68
C TYR A 159 8.35 -3.12 -3.24
N THR A 160 7.64 -3.50 -2.15
CA THR A 160 7.52 -4.91 -1.76
C THR A 160 6.83 -5.71 -2.86
N THR A 161 5.75 -5.18 -3.48
CA THR A 161 5.11 -5.80 -4.66
C THR A 161 6.12 -6.01 -5.79
N ALA A 162 6.90 -4.99 -6.13
CA ALA A 162 7.91 -5.06 -7.19
C ALA A 162 9.02 -6.05 -6.85
N TYR A 163 9.56 -5.98 -5.63
CA TYR A 163 10.63 -6.86 -5.14
C TYR A 163 10.22 -8.32 -5.18
N GLN A 164 9.04 -8.65 -4.66
CA GLN A 164 8.51 -10.01 -4.65
C GLN A 164 8.26 -10.53 -6.06
N MET A 165 7.70 -9.72 -6.96
CA MET A 165 7.51 -10.13 -8.35
C MET A 165 8.84 -10.40 -9.07
N LEU A 166 9.88 -9.58 -8.83
CA LEU A 166 11.20 -9.74 -9.44
C LEU A 166 11.97 -10.93 -8.86
N HIS A 167 12.06 -11.03 -7.53
CA HIS A 167 12.98 -11.96 -6.86
C HIS A 167 12.30 -13.24 -6.38
N ARG A 168 11.07 -13.18 -5.84
CA ARG A 168 10.40 -14.37 -5.29
C ARG A 168 9.58 -15.13 -6.34
N VAL A 169 8.93 -14.40 -7.26
CA VAL A 169 8.05 -15.01 -8.27
C VAL A 169 8.78 -15.28 -9.57
N ALA A 170 9.40 -14.28 -10.18
CA ALA A 170 10.11 -14.43 -11.44
C ALA A 170 11.53 -15.01 -11.29
N ASP A 171 12.16 -14.85 -10.14
CA ASP A 171 13.56 -15.23 -9.87
C ASP A 171 14.52 -14.71 -10.95
N LEU A 172 14.38 -13.43 -11.30
CA LEU A 172 15.13 -12.80 -12.38
C LEU A 172 16.62 -12.65 -12.05
N LYS A 173 17.46 -12.82 -13.07
CA LYS A 173 18.91 -12.71 -12.99
C LYS A 173 19.41 -11.58 -13.88
N ALA A 174 20.59 -11.06 -13.58
CA ALA A 174 21.24 -10.04 -14.41
C ALA A 174 21.33 -10.46 -15.89
N GLY A 175 21.12 -9.51 -16.77
CA GLY A 175 21.11 -9.71 -18.23
C GLY A 175 19.77 -10.17 -18.80
N GLN A 176 18.79 -10.56 -17.98
CA GLN A 176 17.45 -10.86 -18.45
C GLN A 176 16.66 -9.60 -18.81
N SER A 177 15.61 -9.76 -19.62
CA SER A 177 14.81 -8.67 -20.16
C SER A 177 13.38 -8.71 -19.66
N VAL A 178 12.81 -7.52 -19.39
CA VAL A 178 11.44 -7.40 -18.88
C VAL A 178 10.64 -6.31 -19.62
N LEU A 179 9.33 -6.51 -19.72
CA LEU A 179 8.37 -5.50 -20.12
C LEU A 179 7.51 -5.10 -18.91
N ILE A 180 7.44 -3.81 -18.61
CA ILE A 180 6.69 -3.24 -17.49
C ILE A 180 5.53 -2.40 -18.04
N HIS A 181 4.29 -2.85 -17.84
CA HIS A 181 3.13 -2.02 -18.16
C HIS A 181 2.86 -1.01 -17.03
N GLY A 182 2.56 0.24 -17.43
CA GLY A 182 2.39 1.33 -16.47
C GLY A 182 3.68 1.71 -15.75
N ALA A 183 4.81 1.73 -16.46
CA ALA A 183 6.16 1.99 -15.94
C ALA A 183 6.31 3.30 -15.16
N SER A 184 5.44 4.29 -15.40
CA SER A 184 5.42 5.57 -14.68
C SER A 184 4.62 5.54 -13.36
N GLY A 185 3.94 4.46 -13.02
CA GLY A 185 3.16 4.32 -11.77
C GLY A 185 4.04 3.90 -10.59
N ALA A 186 3.45 3.82 -9.39
CA ALA A 186 4.20 3.50 -8.16
C ALA A 186 4.92 2.13 -8.23
N VAL A 187 4.23 1.07 -8.66
CA VAL A 187 4.84 -0.25 -8.84
C VAL A 187 5.79 -0.26 -10.03
N GLY A 188 5.45 0.42 -11.14
CA GLY A 188 6.31 0.51 -12.32
C GLY A 188 7.65 1.21 -12.04
N THR A 189 7.65 2.30 -11.28
CA THR A 189 8.89 2.98 -10.85
C THR A 189 9.72 2.13 -9.89
N ALA A 190 9.07 1.34 -9.03
CA ALA A 190 9.74 0.40 -8.14
C ALA A 190 10.40 -0.73 -8.93
N LEU A 191 9.67 -1.36 -9.89
CA LEU A 191 10.21 -2.38 -10.80
C LEU A 191 11.41 -1.84 -11.58
N ALA A 192 11.33 -0.59 -12.07
CA ALA A 192 12.42 0.04 -12.81
C ALA A 192 13.69 0.21 -11.95
N GLN A 193 13.54 0.70 -10.71
CA GLN A 193 14.70 0.93 -9.84
C GLN A 193 15.33 -0.37 -9.35
N ILE A 194 14.52 -1.33 -8.89
CA ILE A 194 15.01 -2.64 -8.45
C ILE A 194 15.59 -3.42 -9.64
N GLY A 195 14.92 -3.38 -10.80
CA GLY A 195 15.39 -4.03 -12.02
C GLY A 195 16.72 -3.46 -12.53
N LYS A 196 16.92 -2.13 -12.40
CA LYS A 196 18.21 -1.48 -12.72
C LYS A 196 19.31 -1.98 -11.78
N ALA A 197 19.05 -2.03 -10.47
CA ALA A 197 20.00 -2.57 -9.50
C ALA A 197 20.31 -4.06 -9.75
N ALA A 198 19.33 -4.83 -10.23
CA ALA A 198 19.48 -6.23 -10.61
C ALA A 198 20.13 -6.45 -12.01
N GLY A 199 20.48 -5.41 -12.74
CA GLY A 199 21.11 -5.50 -14.06
C GLY A 199 20.19 -6.01 -15.18
N LEU A 200 18.89 -5.68 -15.12
CA LEU A 200 17.89 -6.10 -16.12
C LEU A 200 17.84 -5.14 -17.31
N THR A 201 17.53 -5.66 -18.49
CA THR A 201 17.13 -4.86 -19.67
C THR A 201 15.61 -4.62 -19.59
N MET A 202 15.20 -3.35 -19.59
CA MET A 202 13.81 -3.00 -19.28
C MET A 202 13.15 -2.21 -20.40
N PHE A 203 11.97 -2.65 -20.81
CA PHE A 203 11.01 -1.93 -21.65
C PHE A 203 9.81 -1.52 -20.80
N GLY A 204 9.22 -0.34 -21.07
CA GLY A 204 8.12 0.12 -20.23
C GLY A 204 7.09 0.95 -20.95
N THR A 205 5.80 0.59 -20.81
CA THR A 205 4.72 1.37 -21.40
C THR A 205 4.30 2.52 -20.51
N ALA A 206 4.15 3.70 -21.09
CA ALA A 206 3.62 4.90 -20.46
C ALA A 206 2.86 5.76 -21.48
N SER A 207 2.11 6.77 -21.03
CA SER A 207 1.51 7.75 -21.94
C SER A 207 2.55 8.76 -22.44
N THR A 208 2.27 9.42 -23.57
CA THR A 208 3.15 10.40 -24.24
C THR A 208 3.81 11.38 -23.26
N ALA A 209 3.04 11.98 -22.35
CA ALA A 209 3.53 12.98 -21.40
C ALA A 209 4.48 12.41 -20.32
N LYS A 210 4.71 11.10 -20.29
CA LYS A 210 5.51 10.42 -19.26
C LYS A 210 6.70 9.65 -19.81
N GLN A 211 7.00 9.78 -21.11
CA GLN A 211 8.07 9.05 -21.78
C GLN A 211 9.44 9.41 -21.18
N ASP A 212 9.75 10.71 -21.08
CA ASP A 212 11.02 11.19 -20.51
C ASP A 212 11.22 10.69 -19.06
N PHE A 213 10.14 10.75 -18.25
CA PHE A 213 10.19 10.25 -16.87
C PHE A 213 10.53 8.75 -16.78
N VAL A 214 10.02 7.95 -17.72
CA VAL A 214 10.31 6.50 -17.77
C VAL A 214 11.74 6.26 -18.28
N ALA A 215 12.20 7.04 -19.27
CA ALA A 215 13.57 6.97 -19.77
C ALA A 215 14.60 7.31 -18.66
N ASP A 216 14.34 8.32 -17.84
CA ASP A 216 15.20 8.72 -16.71
C ASP A 216 15.35 7.61 -15.65
N LEU A 217 14.42 6.65 -15.59
CA LEU A 217 14.51 5.47 -14.74
C LEU A 217 15.42 4.37 -15.33
N GLY A 218 15.96 4.56 -16.55
CA GLY A 218 16.77 3.56 -17.25
C GLY A 218 15.93 2.50 -17.97
N VAL A 219 14.67 2.79 -18.26
CA VAL A 219 13.73 1.92 -18.98
C VAL A 219 13.56 2.44 -20.40
N THR A 220 13.62 1.58 -21.42
CA THR A 220 13.27 1.95 -22.79
C THR A 220 11.78 2.23 -22.88
N PRO A 221 11.35 3.49 -23.07
CA PRO A 221 9.95 3.85 -23.00
C PRO A 221 9.21 3.49 -24.29
N ILE A 222 7.93 3.11 -24.14
CA ILE A 222 7.01 2.83 -25.24
C ILE A 222 5.73 3.62 -25.01
N ASP A 223 5.37 4.49 -25.94
CA ASP A 223 4.14 5.30 -25.87
C ASP A 223 2.93 4.48 -26.32
N TYR A 224 2.20 3.90 -25.38
CA TYR A 224 1.01 3.08 -25.68
C TYR A 224 -0.12 3.88 -26.36
N LYS A 225 -0.02 5.22 -26.45
CA LYS A 225 -1.01 6.05 -27.14
C LYS A 225 -0.80 6.08 -28.67
N THR A 226 0.44 5.96 -29.10
CA THR A 226 0.86 6.15 -30.48
C THR A 226 1.60 4.95 -31.08
N GLU A 227 2.05 4.01 -30.22
CA GLU A 227 2.89 2.89 -30.61
C GLU A 227 2.26 1.54 -30.22
N ASP A 228 2.47 0.52 -31.04
CA ASP A 228 2.16 -0.87 -30.68
C ASP A 228 3.33 -1.45 -29.87
N PHE A 229 3.07 -1.75 -28.60
CA PHE A 229 4.11 -2.26 -27.71
C PHE A 229 4.62 -3.66 -28.10
N VAL A 230 3.77 -4.49 -28.77
CA VAL A 230 4.19 -5.82 -29.24
C VAL A 230 5.22 -5.65 -30.35
N GLU A 231 4.92 -4.81 -31.36
CA GLU A 231 5.84 -4.53 -32.45
C GLU A 231 7.15 -3.94 -31.94
N LYS A 232 7.07 -2.97 -31.00
CA LYS A 232 8.26 -2.32 -30.43
C LYS A 232 9.15 -3.29 -29.66
N VAL A 233 8.57 -4.11 -28.79
CA VAL A 233 9.34 -5.10 -28.03
C VAL A 233 9.94 -6.16 -28.93
N MET A 234 9.18 -6.67 -29.89
CA MET A 234 9.68 -7.70 -30.82
C MET A 234 10.80 -7.15 -31.70
N ALA A 235 10.67 -5.93 -32.22
CA ALA A 235 11.74 -5.27 -32.98
C ALA A 235 13.01 -5.06 -32.14
N ALA A 236 12.87 -4.55 -30.91
CA ALA A 236 13.98 -4.29 -30.01
C ALA A 236 14.69 -5.57 -29.51
N THR A 237 14.02 -6.70 -29.54
CA THR A 237 14.54 -8.01 -29.12
C THR A 237 14.87 -8.93 -30.31
N GLU A 238 14.96 -8.41 -31.53
CA GLU A 238 15.22 -9.20 -32.75
C GLU A 238 14.24 -10.38 -32.89
N ASN A 239 12.97 -10.16 -32.57
CA ASN A 239 11.88 -11.13 -32.53
C ASN A 239 12.06 -12.28 -31.51
N LYS A 240 12.99 -12.14 -30.54
CA LYS A 240 13.20 -13.15 -29.50
C LYS A 240 12.18 -13.02 -28.38
N GLY A 241 11.70 -11.81 -28.10
CA GLY A 241 10.82 -11.49 -26.98
C GLY A 241 11.56 -11.30 -25.64
N VAL A 242 10.80 -11.04 -24.57
CA VAL A 242 11.32 -10.76 -23.23
C VAL A 242 11.16 -11.97 -22.29
N ASP A 243 11.99 -12.01 -21.23
CA ASP A 243 11.93 -13.06 -20.20
C ASP A 243 10.65 -12.99 -19.38
N VAL A 244 10.28 -11.80 -18.93
CA VAL A 244 9.11 -11.59 -18.08
C VAL A 244 8.34 -10.34 -18.51
N VAL A 245 7.01 -10.41 -18.42
CA VAL A 245 6.13 -9.25 -18.53
C VAL A 245 5.38 -9.05 -17.22
N PHE A 246 5.40 -7.81 -16.69
CA PHE A 246 4.61 -7.38 -15.54
C PHE A 246 3.42 -6.57 -16.02
N ASP A 247 2.20 -7.06 -15.79
CA ASP A 247 0.99 -6.46 -16.35
C ASP A 247 -0.18 -6.44 -15.34
N ALA A 248 -0.77 -5.27 -15.14
CA ALA A 248 -1.96 -5.07 -14.31
C ALA A 248 -3.09 -4.38 -15.08
N VAL A 249 -3.05 -4.35 -16.42
CA VAL A 249 -3.94 -3.49 -17.22
C VAL A 249 -5.29 -4.12 -17.46
N SER A 250 -5.35 -5.21 -18.24
CA SER A 250 -6.60 -5.87 -18.61
C SER A 250 -6.36 -7.24 -19.27
N ILE A 251 -7.40 -8.06 -19.37
CA ILE A 251 -7.34 -9.38 -20.04
C ILE A 251 -6.86 -9.28 -21.49
N ASP A 252 -7.31 -8.28 -22.24
CA ASP A 252 -6.88 -8.14 -23.63
C ASP A 252 -5.42 -7.70 -23.73
N ASN A 253 -4.95 -6.87 -22.80
CA ASN A 253 -3.53 -6.55 -22.70
C ASN A 253 -2.71 -7.79 -22.34
N PHE A 254 -3.17 -8.64 -21.41
CA PHE A 254 -2.48 -9.87 -21.01
C PHE A 254 -2.24 -10.83 -22.19
N LYS A 255 -3.21 -10.96 -23.12
CA LYS A 255 -3.02 -11.78 -24.33
C LYS A 255 -1.91 -11.23 -25.22
N ARG A 256 -1.86 -9.91 -25.39
CA ARG A 256 -0.82 -9.23 -26.16
C ARG A 256 0.53 -9.32 -25.47
N SER A 257 0.57 -9.12 -24.14
CA SER A 257 1.76 -9.28 -23.31
C SER A 257 2.33 -10.69 -23.39
N TYR A 258 1.47 -11.71 -23.36
CA TYR A 258 1.91 -13.11 -23.52
C TYR A 258 2.58 -13.38 -24.87
N SER A 259 2.18 -12.68 -25.94
CA SER A 259 2.79 -12.81 -27.26
C SER A 259 4.20 -12.23 -27.35
N THR A 260 4.58 -11.29 -26.46
CA THR A 260 5.93 -10.70 -26.42
C THR A 260 6.95 -11.52 -25.64
N LEU A 261 6.53 -12.61 -25.01
CA LEU A 261 7.42 -13.47 -24.25
C LEU A 261 8.32 -14.32 -25.17
N LYS A 262 9.56 -14.50 -24.77
CA LYS A 262 10.43 -15.51 -25.38
C LYS A 262 9.99 -16.94 -25.02
N PRO A 263 10.53 -18.00 -25.66
CA PRO A 263 10.34 -19.36 -25.17
C PRO A 263 10.73 -19.50 -23.69
N GLY A 264 9.86 -20.14 -22.90
CA GLY A 264 10.06 -20.27 -21.44
C GLY A 264 9.78 -19.00 -20.64
N GLY A 265 9.38 -17.89 -21.27
CA GLY A 265 9.09 -16.63 -20.60
C GLY A 265 7.81 -16.65 -19.77
N ARG A 266 7.67 -15.69 -18.85
CA ARG A 266 6.58 -15.61 -17.87
C ARG A 266 5.79 -14.32 -17.96
N LEU A 267 4.46 -14.41 -17.92
CA LEU A 267 3.57 -13.28 -17.68
C LEU A 267 3.16 -13.24 -16.21
N ILE A 268 3.53 -12.21 -15.49
CA ILE A 268 3.09 -11.97 -14.12
C ILE A 268 2.05 -10.85 -14.13
N THR A 269 0.83 -11.22 -13.80
CA THR A 269 -0.29 -10.27 -13.69
C THR A 269 -0.55 -9.96 -12.22
N TYR A 270 -0.89 -8.70 -11.89
CA TYR A 270 -1.07 -8.27 -10.50
C TYR A 270 -2.23 -7.28 -10.30
N GLY A 271 -3.18 -7.24 -11.24
CA GLY A 271 -4.36 -6.38 -11.15
C GLY A 271 -5.17 -6.34 -12.44
N PHE A 272 -6.28 -5.61 -12.38
CA PHE A 272 -7.20 -5.33 -13.50
C PHE A 272 -7.54 -3.84 -13.54
N TYR A 273 -6.51 -3.01 -13.73
CA TYR A 273 -6.59 -1.55 -13.63
C TYR A 273 -7.75 -0.94 -14.44
N SER A 274 -7.82 -1.27 -15.73
CA SER A 274 -8.84 -0.69 -16.64
C SER A 274 -10.26 -1.02 -16.19
N LYS A 275 -10.48 -2.25 -15.72
CA LYS A 275 -11.80 -2.70 -15.27
C LYS A 275 -12.16 -2.10 -13.90
N SER A 276 -11.21 -2.09 -12.97
CA SER A 276 -11.42 -1.49 -11.65
C SER A 276 -11.74 0.01 -11.74
N LEU A 277 -11.09 0.72 -12.68
CA LEU A 277 -11.35 2.13 -12.90
C LEU A 277 -12.77 2.38 -13.42
N SER A 278 -13.27 1.54 -14.34
CA SER A 278 -14.59 1.65 -14.98
C SER A 278 -15.75 1.03 -14.18
N SER A 279 -15.47 0.25 -13.13
CA SER A 279 -16.52 -0.39 -12.32
C SER A 279 -17.28 0.63 -11.47
N GLN A 280 -18.59 0.40 -11.33
CA GLN A 280 -19.44 1.18 -10.43
C GLN A 280 -19.13 0.84 -8.95
N ALA A 281 -19.41 1.78 -8.07
CA ALA A 281 -19.23 1.56 -6.63
C ALA A 281 -20.13 0.42 -6.13
N GLY A 282 -19.56 -0.48 -5.32
CA GLY A 282 -20.23 -1.68 -4.80
C GLY A 282 -20.36 -2.84 -5.79
N ASP A 283 -20.02 -2.65 -7.08
CA ASP A 283 -20.11 -3.71 -8.10
C ASP A 283 -18.77 -4.45 -8.27
N SER A 284 -18.48 -5.36 -7.36
CA SER A 284 -17.30 -6.25 -7.46
C SER A 284 -17.50 -7.38 -8.49
N PHE A 285 -18.71 -7.65 -8.93
CA PHE A 285 -19.03 -8.74 -9.86
C PHE A 285 -18.25 -8.64 -11.18
N GLN A 286 -18.08 -7.43 -11.70
CA GLN A 286 -17.31 -7.20 -12.93
C GLN A 286 -15.84 -7.60 -12.77
N ILE A 287 -15.24 -7.35 -11.60
CA ILE A 287 -13.85 -7.76 -11.32
C ILE A 287 -13.76 -9.27 -11.14
N ILE A 288 -14.73 -9.88 -10.45
CA ILE A 288 -14.81 -11.35 -10.30
C ILE A 288 -14.91 -12.00 -11.69
N LYS A 289 -15.74 -11.45 -12.58
CA LYS A 289 -15.86 -11.93 -13.95
C LYS A 289 -14.55 -11.86 -14.74
N GLU A 290 -13.80 -10.76 -14.60
CA GLU A 290 -12.47 -10.64 -15.21
C GLU A 290 -11.48 -11.65 -14.61
N PHE A 291 -11.52 -11.87 -13.31
CA PHE A 291 -10.68 -12.87 -12.64
C PHE A 291 -11.00 -14.31 -13.10
N LEU A 292 -12.28 -14.65 -13.31
CA LEU A 292 -12.68 -15.94 -13.86
C LEU A 292 -12.22 -16.12 -15.31
N LYS A 293 -12.32 -15.08 -16.14
CA LYS A 293 -11.78 -15.09 -17.50
C LYS A 293 -10.26 -15.27 -17.48
N TRP A 294 -9.57 -14.59 -16.56
CA TRP A 294 -8.14 -14.76 -16.37
C TRP A 294 -7.79 -16.19 -15.99
N LYS A 295 -8.47 -16.79 -15.01
CA LYS A 295 -8.25 -18.20 -14.63
C LYS A 295 -8.47 -19.16 -15.79
N TRP A 296 -9.49 -18.95 -16.58
CA TRP A 296 -9.73 -19.75 -17.78
C TRP A 296 -8.60 -19.58 -18.83
N LEU A 297 -8.13 -18.36 -19.03
CA LEU A 297 -7.03 -18.08 -19.95
C LEU A 297 -5.71 -18.70 -19.47
N GLN A 298 -5.41 -18.60 -18.18
CA GLN A 298 -4.26 -19.25 -17.54
C GLN A 298 -4.30 -20.78 -17.72
N LEU A 299 -5.47 -21.40 -17.48
CA LEU A 299 -5.69 -22.83 -17.65
C LEU A 299 -5.48 -23.25 -19.13
N ARG A 300 -6.02 -22.49 -20.07
CA ARG A 300 -5.81 -22.71 -21.48
C ARG A 300 -4.32 -22.67 -21.87
N TRP A 301 -3.59 -21.69 -21.37
CA TRP A 301 -2.14 -21.59 -21.62
C TRP A 301 -1.34 -22.70 -20.95
N SER A 302 -1.76 -23.22 -19.80
CA SER A 302 -1.11 -24.37 -19.15
C SER A 302 -1.37 -25.68 -19.90
N TRP A 303 -2.56 -25.87 -20.50
CA TRP A 303 -2.88 -27.04 -21.28
C TRP A 303 -2.26 -27.03 -22.68
N PHE A 304 -2.10 -25.86 -23.26
CA PHE A 304 -1.51 -25.65 -24.57
C PHE A 304 -0.35 -24.66 -24.49
N PRO A 305 0.74 -25.00 -23.78
CA PRO A 305 1.84 -24.06 -23.59
C PRO A 305 2.53 -23.79 -24.91
N THR A 306 2.47 -22.53 -25.36
CA THR A 306 3.20 -22.10 -26.55
C THR A 306 4.65 -21.90 -26.17
N GLN A 307 5.53 -22.80 -26.58
CA GLN A 307 6.98 -22.73 -26.37
C GLN A 307 7.39 -22.68 -24.87
N GLY A 308 6.67 -23.37 -23.99
CA GLY A 308 6.97 -23.39 -22.55
C GLY A 308 6.69 -22.10 -21.79
N ARG A 309 5.99 -21.13 -22.40
CA ARG A 309 5.57 -19.89 -21.73
C ARG A 309 4.57 -20.17 -20.63
N SER A 310 4.59 -19.37 -19.57
CA SER A 310 3.66 -19.49 -18.46
C SER A 310 3.03 -18.15 -18.09
N ALA A 311 1.95 -18.19 -17.29
CA ALA A 311 1.29 -17.01 -16.76
C ALA A 311 0.79 -17.27 -15.35
N GLU A 312 0.98 -16.30 -14.47
CA GLU A 312 0.56 -16.37 -13.07
C GLU A 312 0.01 -15.05 -12.56
N PHE A 313 -0.80 -15.11 -11.51
CA PHE A 313 -1.33 -13.92 -10.83
C PHE A 313 -0.63 -13.75 -9.49
N TYR A 314 -0.05 -12.58 -9.29
CA TYR A 314 0.57 -12.19 -8.04
C TYR A 314 -0.43 -11.36 -7.19
N SER A 315 -0.50 -11.70 -5.90
CA SER A 315 -1.21 -10.94 -4.88
C SER A 315 -0.32 -10.84 -3.64
N ILE A 316 -0.05 -9.61 -3.20
CA ILE A 316 0.78 -9.38 -2.01
C ILE A 316 0.12 -9.93 -0.74
N THR A 317 -1.21 -9.87 -0.65
CA THR A 317 -1.96 -10.40 0.49
C THR A 317 -1.94 -11.92 0.54
N ASP A 318 -2.09 -12.59 -0.61
CA ASP A 318 -2.04 -14.05 -0.69
C ASP A 318 -0.62 -14.57 -0.40
N LEU A 319 0.39 -13.88 -0.95
CA LEU A 319 1.78 -14.26 -0.69
C LEU A 319 2.15 -14.04 0.79
N ARG A 320 1.72 -12.92 1.40
CA ARG A 320 1.92 -12.66 2.84
C ARG A 320 1.21 -13.69 3.71
N ALA A 321 0.02 -14.14 3.34
CA ALA A 321 -0.71 -15.18 4.06
C ALA A 321 -0.02 -16.56 3.95
N GLY A 322 0.47 -16.90 2.76
CA GLY A 322 1.17 -18.17 2.50
C GLY A 322 2.62 -18.20 2.99
N GLN A 323 3.30 -17.06 3.01
CA GLN A 323 4.71 -16.91 3.37
C GLN A 323 4.91 -15.64 4.23
N PRO A 324 4.48 -15.64 5.49
CA PRO A 324 4.44 -14.42 6.31
C PRO A 324 5.82 -13.83 6.63
N THR A 325 6.88 -14.64 6.64
CA THR A 325 8.26 -14.18 6.85
C THR A 325 8.79 -13.39 5.66
N TRP A 326 8.44 -13.78 4.43
CA TRP A 326 8.95 -13.11 3.23
C TRP A 326 8.61 -11.63 3.18
N PHE A 327 7.40 -11.26 3.61
CA PHE A 327 7.03 -9.83 3.64
C PHE A 327 7.97 -9.02 4.53
N LYS A 328 8.31 -9.56 5.71
CA LYS A 328 9.20 -8.87 6.66
C LYS A 328 10.64 -8.82 6.16
N GLU A 329 11.14 -9.93 5.63
CA GLU A 329 12.49 -10.04 5.04
C GLU A 329 12.66 -9.08 3.86
N ASP A 330 11.70 -9.09 2.93
CA ASP A 330 11.75 -8.29 1.70
C ASP A 330 11.65 -6.80 2.01
N LEU A 331 10.77 -6.41 2.96
CA LEU A 331 10.65 -5.02 3.36
C LEU A 331 11.88 -4.53 4.14
N ALA A 332 12.49 -5.37 4.96
CA ALA A 332 13.76 -5.06 5.64
C ALA A 332 14.89 -4.85 4.63
N ALA A 333 15.02 -5.72 3.63
CA ALA A 333 16.00 -5.57 2.55
C ALA A 333 15.76 -4.28 1.75
N LEU A 334 14.51 -3.92 1.49
CA LEU A 334 14.17 -2.66 0.82
C LEU A 334 14.54 -1.42 1.65
N PHE A 335 14.39 -1.47 2.99
CA PHE A 335 14.85 -0.40 3.86
C PHE A 335 16.37 -0.26 3.83
N GLU A 336 17.12 -1.35 3.72
CA GLU A 336 18.58 -1.31 3.54
C GLU A 336 18.97 -0.68 2.19
N LEU A 337 18.32 -1.06 1.10
CA LEU A 337 18.54 -0.46 -0.23
C LEU A 337 18.23 1.04 -0.22
N LEU A 338 17.17 1.48 0.47
CA LEU A 338 16.86 2.90 0.64
C LEU A 338 17.92 3.61 1.48
N ALA A 339 18.34 3.03 2.59
CA ALA A 339 19.36 3.60 3.48
C ALA A 339 20.72 3.78 2.79
N ASN A 340 21.06 2.85 1.88
CA ASN A 340 22.29 2.88 1.07
C ASN A 340 22.20 3.78 -0.16
N GLY A 341 21.00 4.34 -0.48
CA GLY A 341 20.78 5.16 -1.65
C GLY A 341 20.74 4.39 -2.98
N GLU A 342 20.60 3.06 -2.92
CA GLU A 342 20.49 2.21 -4.12
C GLU A 342 19.12 2.33 -4.79
N ILE A 343 18.10 2.66 -4.02
CA ILE A 343 16.75 3.02 -4.49
C ILE A 343 16.35 4.39 -3.91
N ALA A 344 15.54 5.14 -4.66
CA ALA A 344 15.04 6.45 -4.25
C ALA A 344 13.59 6.60 -4.73
N PRO A 345 12.60 6.33 -3.87
CA PRO A 345 11.20 6.35 -4.24
C PRO A 345 10.78 7.66 -4.90
N LYS A 346 10.09 7.58 -6.03
CA LYS A 346 9.63 8.77 -6.76
C LYS A 346 8.32 9.25 -6.15
N ILE A 347 8.42 10.17 -5.20
CA ILE A 347 7.24 10.84 -4.62
C ILE A 347 6.80 11.96 -5.55
N TRP A 348 5.64 11.79 -6.17
CA TRP A 348 5.09 12.81 -7.05
C TRP A 348 4.56 14.02 -6.28
N LYS A 349 3.80 13.75 -5.20
CA LYS A 349 3.25 14.78 -4.32
C LYS A 349 2.88 14.21 -2.95
N THR A 350 3.04 15.02 -1.92
CA THR A 350 2.50 14.77 -0.59
C THR A 350 1.25 15.62 -0.37
N PHE A 351 0.30 15.09 0.42
CA PHE A 351 -0.92 15.77 0.82
C PHE A 351 -1.11 15.64 2.33
N PRO A 352 -1.73 16.62 3.01
CA PRO A 352 -2.22 16.42 4.37
C PRO A 352 -3.37 15.40 4.38
N LEU A 353 -3.65 14.81 5.54
CA LEU A 353 -4.74 13.84 5.70
C LEU A 353 -6.10 14.39 5.23
N SER A 354 -6.37 15.66 5.49
CA SER A 354 -7.60 16.36 5.08
C SER A 354 -7.82 16.40 3.56
N GLU A 355 -6.78 16.22 2.77
CA GLU A 355 -6.84 16.25 1.30
C GLU A 355 -6.81 14.85 0.67
N ALA A 356 -7.07 13.79 1.44
CA ALA A 356 -7.07 12.41 0.94
C ALA A 356 -8.02 12.22 -0.26
N SER A 357 -9.18 12.89 -0.26
CA SER A 357 -10.12 12.88 -1.38
C SER A 357 -9.50 13.42 -2.68
N GLN A 358 -8.76 14.53 -2.60
CA GLN A 358 -8.06 15.12 -3.73
C GLN A 358 -6.93 14.21 -4.25
N ALA A 359 -6.19 13.57 -3.33
CA ALA A 359 -5.13 12.62 -3.68
C ALA A 359 -5.69 11.43 -4.49
N HIS A 360 -6.82 10.85 -4.08
CA HIS A 360 -7.51 9.79 -4.82
C HIS A 360 -8.01 10.26 -6.19
N GLN A 361 -8.59 11.46 -6.27
CA GLN A 361 -9.06 12.02 -7.53
C GLN A 361 -7.93 12.17 -8.57
N LEU A 362 -6.76 12.66 -8.14
CA LEU A 362 -5.60 12.82 -9.02
C LEU A 362 -5.04 11.46 -9.46
N LEU A 363 -5.05 10.46 -8.58
CA LEU A 363 -4.61 9.11 -8.91
C LEU A 363 -5.53 8.49 -9.98
N GLU A 364 -6.85 8.62 -9.84
CA GLU A 364 -7.84 8.10 -10.80
C GLU A 364 -7.77 8.79 -12.17
N GLN A 365 -7.33 10.05 -12.22
CA GLN A 365 -7.08 10.76 -13.49
C GLN A 365 -5.85 10.27 -14.24
N GLY A 366 -5.05 9.36 -13.65
CA GLY A 366 -3.86 8.81 -14.29
C GLY A 366 -2.72 9.84 -14.50
N LYS A 367 -2.74 10.98 -13.81
CA LYS A 367 -1.73 12.05 -13.96
C LYS A 367 -0.45 11.81 -13.16
N VAL A 368 -0.48 10.89 -12.22
CA VAL A 368 0.58 10.64 -11.24
C VAL A 368 1.81 9.99 -11.88
N ARG A 369 3.01 10.38 -11.44
CA ARG A 369 4.30 9.80 -11.78
C ARG A 369 4.96 9.31 -10.49
N GLY A 370 5.05 7.99 -10.26
CA GLY A 370 5.48 7.41 -8.98
C GLY A 370 4.36 7.35 -7.94
N LYS A 371 4.64 7.75 -6.70
CA LYS A 371 3.76 7.59 -5.53
C LYS A 371 3.17 8.92 -5.06
N ILE A 372 1.94 8.87 -4.57
CA ILE A 372 1.35 9.90 -3.70
C ILE A 372 1.43 9.40 -2.26
N VAL A 373 1.69 10.30 -1.32
CA VAL A 373 1.75 10.00 0.12
C VAL A 373 0.94 11.04 0.90
N LEU A 374 0.17 10.59 1.88
CA LEU A 374 -0.41 11.44 2.91
C LEU A 374 0.63 11.64 4.02
N LYS A 375 1.08 12.88 4.23
CA LYS A 375 1.88 13.28 5.39
C LYS A 375 0.89 13.59 6.52
N ILE A 376 0.85 12.76 7.57
CA ILE A 376 -0.21 12.79 8.58
C ILE A 376 0.25 13.52 9.85
N ALA A 377 1.49 13.28 10.26
CA ALA A 377 2.11 13.97 11.40
C ALA A 377 3.59 14.23 11.12
N GLU A 378 4.15 15.16 11.90
CA GLU A 378 5.59 15.43 11.96
C GLU A 378 6.24 14.68 13.11
#